data_d8dda7eb380125f3405009ca351a17a0
#
_entry.id   d8dda7eb380125f3405009ca351a17a0
#
_cell.length_a   1.000
_cell.length_b   1.000
_cell.length_c   1.000
_cell.angle_alpha   90.00
_cell.angle_beta   90.00
_cell.angle_gamma   90.00
#
_symmetry.space_group_name_H-M   'P 1'
#
loop_
_entity.id
_entity.type
_entity.pdbx_description
1 polymer ?
#
loop_
_entity_poly.entity_id
_entity_poly.type
_entity_poly.pdbx_seq_one_letter_code
_entity_poly.pdbx_strand_id
1 'polypeptide(L)'
;MRLEEYPSSEDAGRIEFAVAPSNESVVYAMAAKESNPNRNSLLAIYMTEDNGNSWRVVAPGGSPSLNILGSSYGANVSYFQGDYNNSLVVFPNNPYRIIAGGVDLWLGEKVNESGYYNWSQKSNGQAATVGGIYSPYYCHMDHHIY
;
A
#
# COMPACT_ATOMS: atom_id res chain seq x y z
N MET A 1 21.31 -0.08 11.92
CA MET A 1 20.01 0.64 11.88
C MET A 1 19.12 0.00 12.91
N ARG A 2 18.56 0.75 13.83
CA ARG A 2 17.82 0.19 14.97
C ARG A 2 16.48 -0.37 14.53
N LEU A 3 16.09 -1.51 15.09
CA LEU A 3 14.81 -2.19 14.91
C LEU A 3 13.61 -1.43 15.55
N GLU A 4 13.77 -0.13 15.83
CA GLU A 4 12.75 0.68 16.54
C GLU A 4 11.58 1.16 15.65
N GLU A 5 11.60 0.82 14.36
CA GLU A 5 10.53 1.20 13.42
C GLU A 5 9.60 0.04 13.03
N TYR A 6 9.78 -1.15 13.62
CA TYR A 6 8.81 -2.22 13.41
C TYR A 6 7.63 -2.01 14.35
N PRO A 7 6.39 -1.99 13.81
CA PRO A 7 5.22 -2.01 14.68
C PRO A 7 5.28 -3.25 15.57
N SER A 8 4.77 -3.14 16.77
CA SER A 8 4.57 -4.31 17.60
C SER A 8 3.68 -5.31 16.85
N SER A 9 3.87 -6.60 17.07
CA SER A 9 3.00 -7.63 16.49
C SER A 9 1.52 -7.43 16.85
N GLU A 10 1.23 -6.67 17.89
CA GLU A 10 -0.10 -6.30 18.33
C GLU A 10 -0.79 -5.24 17.46
N ASP A 11 0.00 -4.48 16.69
CA ASP A 11 -0.52 -3.44 15.81
C ASP A 11 -0.76 -3.91 14.37
N ALA A 12 -0.15 -5.02 13.96
CA ALA A 12 -0.28 -5.56 12.62
C ALA A 12 -1.46 -6.52 12.52
N GLY A 13 -2.44 -6.17 11.68
CA GLY A 13 -3.54 -7.03 11.26
C GLY A 13 -3.15 -7.87 10.03
N ARG A 14 -3.97 -7.80 8.97
CA ARG A 14 -3.66 -8.49 7.71
C ARG A 14 -2.37 -7.98 7.08
N ILE A 15 -1.51 -8.91 6.68
CA ILE A 15 -0.27 -8.61 5.96
C ILE A 15 -0.32 -9.31 4.60
N GLU A 16 0.01 -8.56 3.55
CA GLU A 16 0.18 -9.06 2.19
C GLU A 16 1.65 -8.96 1.78
N PHE A 17 2.16 -10.00 1.11
CA PHE A 17 3.54 -10.05 0.64
C PHE A 17 3.61 -10.13 -0.88
N ALA A 18 4.64 -9.49 -1.46
CA ALA A 18 4.96 -9.61 -2.86
C ALA A 18 6.46 -9.72 -3.08
N VAL A 19 6.90 -10.75 -3.79
CA VAL A 19 8.30 -10.98 -4.19
C VAL A 19 8.51 -10.37 -5.56
N ALA A 20 9.63 -9.69 -5.77
CA ALA A 20 9.97 -9.12 -7.06
C ALA A 20 10.45 -10.22 -8.03
N PRO A 21 9.77 -10.45 -9.18
CA PRO A 21 10.15 -11.54 -10.10
C PRO A 21 11.53 -11.37 -10.73
N SER A 22 12.00 -10.12 -10.87
CA SER A 22 13.33 -9.83 -11.44
C SER A 22 14.46 -9.86 -10.43
N ASN A 23 14.15 -9.90 -9.12
CA ASN A 23 15.12 -10.02 -8.04
C ASN A 23 14.45 -10.54 -6.77
N GLU A 24 14.52 -11.83 -6.54
CA GLU A 24 13.85 -12.51 -5.42
C GLU A 24 14.35 -12.08 -4.04
N SER A 25 15.51 -11.40 -3.95
CA SER A 25 15.97 -10.80 -2.68
C SER A 25 15.13 -9.60 -2.27
N VAL A 26 14.37 -9.01 -3.22
CA VAL A 26 13.48 -7.88 -2.95
C VAL A 26 12.07 -8.40 -2.67
N VAL A 27 11.61 -8.15 -1.45
CA VAL A 27 10.27 -8.52 -1.00
C VAL A 27 9.61 -7.31 -0.34
N TYR A 28 8.33 -7.14 -0.59
CA TYR A 28 7.51 -6.14 0.06
C TYR A 28 6.50 -6.80 0.99
N ALA A 29 6.16 -6.10 2.08
CA ALA A 29 5.10 -6.47 3.01
C ALA A 29 4.22 -5.25 3.28
N MET A 30 2.94 -5.32 2.93
CA MET A 30 1.95 -4.30 3.24
C MET A 30 1.10 -4.74 4.42
N ALA A 31 1.17 -4.01 5.52
CA ALA A 31 0.46 -4.30 6.75
C ALA A 31 -0.69 -3.33 6.98
N ALA A 32 -1.87 -3.87 7.28
CA ALA A 32 -3.00 -3.11 7.80
C ALA A 32 -2.88 -2.99 9.32
N LYS A 33 -3.42 -1.91 9.87
CA LYS A 33 -3.44 -1.66 11.31
C LYS A 33 -4.55 -2.46 11.99
N GLU A 34 -4.25 -3.15 13.09
CA GLU A 34 -5.25 -3.90 13.87
C GLU A 34 -5.90 -3.04 14.97
N SER A 35 -5.15 -2.10 15.53
CA SER A 35 -5.61 -1.32 16.71
C SER A 35 -6.41 -0.07 16.34
N ASN A 36 -7.32 0.33 17.25
CA ASN A 36 -7.98 1.63 17.19
C ASN A 36 -7.06 2.77 17.73
N PRO A 37 -7.25 4.02 17.31
CA PRO A 37 -8.11 4.44 16.21
C PRO A 37 -7.57 4.06 14.85
N ASN A 38 -8.43 4.10 13.81
CA ASN A 38 -8.09 3.82 12.41
C ASN A 38 -7.69 2.36 12.12
N ARG A 39 -8.35 1.41 12.78
CA ARG A 39 -8.25 -0.01 12.43
C ARG A 39 -8.48 -0.22 10.93
N ASN A 40 -7.77 -1.15 10.33
CA ASN A 40 -7.78 -1.46 8.90
C ASN A 40 -7.19 -0.37 7.97
N SER A 41 -6.63 0.73 8.53
CA SER A 41 -5.81 1.67 7.76
C SER A 41 -4.44 1.06 7.43
N LEU A 42 -3.70 1.71 6.54
CA LEU A 42 -2.31 1.34 6.29
C LEU A 42 -1.50 1.53 7.58
N LEU A 43 -0.87 0.47 8.06
CA LEU A 43 0.16 0.55 9.09
C LEU A 43 1.49 0.98 8.47
N ALA A 44 1.97 0.25 7.48
CA ALA A 44 3.09 0.63 6.61
C ALA A 44 3.21 -0.35 5.44
N ILE A 45 3.99 0.05 4.42
CA ILE A 45 4.60 -0.87 3.47
C ILE A 45 6.09 -0.93 3.76
N TYR A 46 6.58 -2.14 4.00
CA TYR A 46 7.97 -2.46 4.26
C TYR A 46 8.60 -3.07 3.01
N MET A 47 9.92 -2.95 2.89
CA MET A 47 10.70 -3.60 1.85
C MET A 47 12.00 -4.16 2.43
N THR A 48 12.38 -5.34 1.98
CA THR A 48 13.73 -5.91 2.13
C THR A 48 14.42 -5.97 0.78
N GLU A 49 15.76 -5.90 0.77
CA GLU A 49 16.63 -6.12 -0.40
C GLU A 49 17.65 -7.24 -0.14
N ASP A 50 17.54 -7.93 1.00
CA ASP A 50 18.52 -8.90 1.51
C ASP A 50 17.86 -10.19 2.04
N ASN A 51 16.84 -10.67 1.35
CA ASN A 51 16.09 -11.89 1.69
C ASN A 51 15.45 -11.85 3.09
N GLY A 52 15.03 -10.67 3.56
CA GLY A 52 14.35 -10.52 4.83
C GLY A 52 15.26 -10.31 6.04
N ASN A 53 16.59 -10.20 5.86
CA ASN A 53 17.51 -9.95 6.98
C ASN A 53 17.36 -8.54 7.55
N SER A 54 17.01 -7.57 6.70
CA SER A 54 16.66 -6.22 7.13
C SER A 54 15.45 -5.70 6.36
N TRP A 55 14.69 -4.82 6.99
CA TRP A 55 13.51 -4.21 6.41
C TRP A 55 13.53 -2.70 6.61
N ARG A 56 12.93 -1.97 5.68
CA ARG A 56 12.73 -0.51 5.80
C ARG A 56 11.31 -0.13 5.38
N VAL A 57 10.81 0.96 5.92
CA VAL A 57 9.53 1.53 5.54
C VAL A 57 9.67 2.26 4.21
N VAL A 58 8.81 1.95 3.25
CA VAL A 58 8.72 2.62 1.93
C VAL A 58 7.41 3.39 1.76
N ALA A 59 6.41 3.12 2.59
CA ALA A 59 5.19 3.90 2.73
C ALA A 59 4.77 3.90 4.20
N PRO A 60 4.94 5.00 4.94
CA PRO A 60 4.47 5.10 6.31
C PRO A 60 2.94 5.21 6.34
N GLY A 61 2.33 4.59 7.34
CA GLY A 61 0.91 4.77 7.65
C GLY A 61 0.60 6.10 8.32
N GLY A 62 -0.68 6.36 8.52
CA GLY A 62 -1.17 7.54 9.26
C GLY A 62 -1.15 8.85 8.48
N SER A 63 -0.67 8.87 7.24
CA SER A 63 -0.70 10.06 6.39
C SER A 63 -2.04 10.19 5.65
N PRO A 64 -2.77 11.30 5.80
CA PRO A 64 -3.99 11.53 5.03
C PRO A 64 -3.78 11.59 3.52
N SER A 65 -2.57 11.98 3.07
CA SER A 65 -2.21 12.08 1.65
C SER A 65 -1.78 10.75 1.05
N LEU A 66 -1.53 9.71 1.86
CA LEU A 66 -1.12 8.39 1.45
C LEU A 66 -1.99 7.34 2.13
N ASN A 67 -3.29 7.39 1.84
CA ASN A 67 -4.27 6.48 2.42
C ASN A 67 -4.57 5.31 1.48
N ILE A 68 -3.59 4.42 1.30
CA ILE A 68 -3.67 3.31 0.34
C ILE A 68 -4.84 2.36 0.65
N LEU A 69 -5.06 2.04 1.93
CA LEU A 69 -6.11 1.09 2.37
C LEU A 69 -7.43 1.77 2.72
N GLY A 70 -7.58 3.05 2.43
CA GLY A 70 -8.79 3.82 2.70
C GLY A 70 -9.24 4.64 1.51
N SER A 71 -10.43 5.22 1.62
CA SER A 71 -10.94 6.14 0.62
C SER A 71 -10.29 7.51 0.76
N SER A 72 -9.80 8.07 -0.36
CA SER A 72 -9.24 9.42 -0.40
C SER A 72 -10.30 10.53 -0.54
N TYR A 73 -11.57 10.19 -0.46
CA TYR A 73 -12.67 11.13 -0.65
C TYR A 73 -13.13 11.79 0.65
N GLY A 74 -12.91 13.12 0.71
CA GLY A 74 -13.42 14.01 1.75
C GLY A 74 -12.50 14.15 2.97
N ALA A 75 -12.65 15.28 3.66
CA ALA A 75 -11.84 15.64 4.84
C ALA A 75 -12.06 14.74 6.08
N ASN A 76 -12.99 13.79 6.00
CA ASN A 76 -13.33 12.86 7.08
C ASN A 76 -13.18 11.41 6.59
N VAL A 77 -11.95 11.00 6.30
CA VAL A 77 -11.66 9.61 5.93
C VAL A 77 -11.63 8.76 7.18
N SER A 78 -12.74 8.14 7.50
CA SER A 78 -12.84 7.16 8.58
C SER A 78 -13.13 5.74 8.07
N TYR A 79 -13.07 5.53 6.76
CA TYR A 79 -13.39 4.24 6.15
C TYR A 79 -12.14 3.57 5.60
N PHE A 80 -11.73 2.49 6.25
CA PHE A 80 -10.56 1.68 5.90
C PHE A 80 -10.97 0.24 5.67
N GLN A 81 -10.36 -0.42 4.71
CA GLN A 81 -10.69 -1.78 4.29
C GLN A 81 -9.47 -2.72 4.22
N GLY A 82 -8.42 -2.43 4.99
CA GLY A 82 -7.19 -3.22 4.94
C GLY A 82 -7.32 -4.66 5.42
N ASP A 83 -8.41 -5.02 6.11
CA ASP A 83 -8.77 -6.39 6.43
C ASP A 83 -9.32 -7.17 5.23
N TYR A 84 -9.89 -6.46 4.26
CA TYR A 84 -10.54 -7.02 3.06
C TYR A 84 -9.75 -6.70 1.79
N ASN A 85 -9.52 -5.42 1.51
CA ASN A 85 -8.80 -4.92 0.34
C ASN A 85 -7.33 -4.66 0.69
N ASN A 86 -6.48 -5.64 0.47
CA ASN A 86 -5.05 -5.57 0.74
C ASN A 86 -4.34 -6.47 -0.28
N SER A 87 -3.90 -5.89 -1.39
CA SER A 87 -3.21 -6.59 -2.47
C SER A 87 -1.94 -5.84 -2.88
N LEU A 88 -0.91 -6.59 -3.24
CA LEU A 88 0.39 -6.03 -3.58
C LEU A 88 1.00 -6.81 -4.75
N VAL A 89 1.52 -6.09 -5.75
CA VAL A 89 2.21 -6.71 -6.87
C VAL A 89 3.44 -5.91 -7.27
N VAL A 90 4.53 -6.60 -7.57
CA VAL A 90 5.78 -5.99 -8.07
C VAL A 90 5.83 -6.14 -9.59
N PHE A 91 6.28 -5.10 -10.30
CA PHE A 91 6.47 -5.16 -11.75
C PHE A 91 7.52 -6.22 -12.11
N PRO A 92 7.25 -7.06 -13.12
CA PRO A 92 8.11 -8.22 -13.41
C PRO A 92 9.52 -7.85 -13.86
N ASN A 93 9.72 -6.67 -14.40
CA ASN A 93 11.00 -6.19 -14.93
C ASN A 93 11.63 -5.05 -14.10
N ASN A 94 11.01 -4.68 -12.99
CA ASN A 94 11.55 -3.63 -12.11
C ASN A 94 11.20 -3.94 -10.64
N PRO A 95 12.18 -4.40 -9.82
CA PRO A 95 11.94 -4.76 -8.43
C PRO A 95 11.58 -3.58 -7.53
N TYR A 96 11.73 -2.36 -8.01
CA TYR A 96 11.47 -1.12 -7.27
C TYR A 96 10.23 -0.37 -7.74
N ARG A 97 9.37 -1.06 -8.48
CA ARG A 97 8.09 -0.54 -8.97
C ARG A 97 6.98 -1.48 -8.57
N ILE A 98 6.00 -0.97 -7.82
CA ILE A 98 4.93 -1.80 -7.24
C ILE A 98 3.57 -1.15 -7.42
N ILE A 99 2.54 -1.98 -7.44
CA ILE A 99 1.15 -1.55 -7.28
C ILE A 99 0.66 -2.06 -5.93
N ALA A 100 0.13 -1.14 -5.13
CA ALA A 100 -0.62 -1.45 -3.93
C ALA A 100 -2.11 -1.22 -4.19
N GLY A 101 -2.92 -2.23 -3.94
CA GLY A 101 -4.37 -2.20 -4.08
C GLY A 101 -5.03 -2.21 -2.71
N GLY A 102 -5.82 -1.21 -2.45
CA GLY A 102 -6.69 -1.07 -1.31
C GLY A 102 -8.08 -0.68 -1.81
N VAL A 103 -8.63 0.43 -1.33
CA VAL A 103 -9.82 1.03 -1.92
C VAL A 103 -9.53 1.55 -3.34
N ASP A 104 -8.35 2.10 -3.54
CA ASP A 104 -7.85 2.53 -4.83
C ASP A 104 -6.51 1.85 -5.16
N LEU A 105 -6.09 1.92 -6.43
CA LEU A 105 -4.78 1.46 -6.88
C LEU A 105 -3.75 2.58 -6.74
N TRP A 106 -2.62 2.26 -6.15
CA TRP A 106 -1.50 3.17 -5.95
C TRP A 106 -0.22 2.61 -6.57
N LEU A 107 0.46 3.43 -7.34
CA LEU A 107 1.78 3.12 -7.88
C LEU A 107 2.86 3.69 -6.95
N GLY A 108 3.74 2.83 -6.48
CA GLY A 108 4.95 3.18 -5.77
C GLY A 108 6.19 2.98 -6.63
N GLU A 109 7.06 3.96 -6.71
CA GLU A 109 8.30 3.92 -7.48
C GLU A 109 9.46 4.48 -6.66
N LYS A 110 10.56 3.73 -6.58
CA LYS A 110 11.82 4.19 -5.95
C LYS A 110 12.40 5.33 -6.79
N VAL A 111 12.61 6.48 -6.15
CA VAL A 111 13.04 7.70 -6.85
C VAL A 111 14.56 7.80 -6.98
N ASN A 112 15.29 7.32 -5.96
CA ASN A 112 16.74 7.47 -5.88
C ASN A 112 17.40 6.44 -4.95
N GLU A 113 18.72 6.49 -4.84
CA GLU A 113 19.52 5.60 -3.98
C GLU A 113 19.22 5.76 -2.49
N SER A 114 18.66 6.88 -2.05
CA SER A 114 18.23 7.06 -0.65
C SER A 114 17.06 6.18 -0.24
N GLY A 115 16.43 5.53 -1.22
CA GLY A 115 15.35 4.58 -0.98
C GLY A 115 13.98 5.19 -0.78
N TYR A 116 13.81 6.49 -1.05
CA TYR A 116 12.49 7.11 -1.06
C TYR A 116 11.63 6.59 -2.19
N TYR A 117 10.33 6.42 -1.88
CA TYR A 117 9.30 6.06 -2.85
C TYR A 117 8.40 7.25 -3.12
N ASN A 118 8.14 7.47 -4.41
CA ASN A 118 7.06 8.34 -4.84
C ASN A 118 5.80 7.50 -5.02
N TRP A 119 4.70 7.93 -4.40
CA TRP A 119 3.41 7.26 -4.46
C TRP A 119 2.42 8.11 -5.24
N SER A 120 1.72 7.50 -6.17
CA SER A 120 0.67 8.16 -6.96
C SER A 120 -0.56 7.28 -7.10
N GLN A 121 -1.72 7.84 -6.80
CA GLN A 121 -3.01 7.19 -7.01
C GLN A 121 -3.27 7.01 -8.50
N LYS A 122 -3.67 5.82 -8.93
CA LYS A 122 -3.92 5.44 -10.32
C LYS A 122 -5.36 5.13 -10.62
N SER A 123 -6.17 4.85 -9.63
CA SER A 123 -7.61 4.68 -9.79
C SER A 123 -8.40 5.56 -8.83
N ASN A 124 -9.68 5.70 -9.13
CA ASN A 124 -10.63 6.37 -8.24
C ASN A 124 -11.96 5.63 -8.32
N GLY A 125 -12.24 4.78 -7.33
CA GLY A 125 -13.44 3.98 -7.25
C GLY A 125 -14.74 4.78 -7.08
N GLN A 126 -14.65 6.04 -6.65
CA GLN A 126 -15.80 6.93 -6.53
C GLN A 126 -16.08 7.78 -7.79
N ALA A 127 -15.16 7.81 -8.74
CA ALA A 127 -15.31 8.59 -9.97
C ALA A 127 -16.47 8.13 -10.88
N ALA A 128 -17.05 6.95 -10.60
CA ALA A 128 -18.19 6.40 -11.33
C ALA A 128 -19.48 7.22 -11.20
N THR A 129 -19.58 8.09 -10.19
CA THR A 129 -20.86 8.73 -9.82
C THR A 129 -21.02 10.16 -10.32
N VAL A 130 -20.00 10.76 -10.91
CA VAL A 130 -20.06 12.14 -11.42
C VAL A 130 -20.56 12.16 -12.87
N GLY A 131 -21.84 12.44 -13.05
CA GLY A 131 -22.43 12.71 -14.38
C GLY A 131 -22.73 11.49 -15.24
N GLY A 132 -22.72 10.26 -14.72
CA GLY A 132 -23.08 9.05 -15.48
C GLY A 132 -22.05 8.62 -16.53
N ILE A 133 -20.90 9.26 -16.59
CA ILE A 133 -19.78 8.90 -17.45
C ILE A 133 -18.68 8.33 -16.55
N TYR A 134 -18.31 7.06 -16.79
CA TYR A 134 -17.17 6.46 -16.07
C TYR A 134 -15.89 7.23 -16.40
N SER A 135 -15.23 7.74 -15.35
CA SER A 135 -13.89 8.28 -15.50
C SER A 135 -12.96 7.19 -16.06
N PRO A 136 -12.01 7.54 -16.96
CA PRO A 136 -11.01 6.58 -17.44
C PRO A 136 -10.12 6.04 -16.30
N TYR A 137 -10.17 6.65 -15.12
CA TYR A 137 -9.47 6.21 -13.92
C TYR A 137 -10.36 5.40 -12.96
N TYR A 138 -11.62 5.13 -13.36
CA TYR A 138 -12.50 4.31 -12.55
C TYR A 138 -12.00 2.87 -12.51
N CYS A 139 -11.83 2.35 -11.30
CA CYS A 139 -11.67 0.94 -11.03
C CYS A 139 -12.54 0.61 -9.81
N HIS A 140 -13.21 -0.54 -9.83
CA HIS A 140 -14.00 -0.97 -8.69
C HIS A 140 -13.14 -1.09 -7.44
N MET A 141 -13.69 -0.76 -6.28
CA MET A 141 -12.94 -0.63 -5.03
C MET A 141 -12.54 -1.96 -4.36
N ASP A 142 -12.81 -3.12 -4.97
CA ASP A 142 -12.52 -4.42 -4.38
C ASP A 142 -11.25 -5.02 -5.02
N HIS A 143 -10.08 -4.60 -4.55
CA HIS A 143 -8.81 -5.12 -5.02
C HIS A 143 -8.35 -6.29 -4.16
N HIS A 144 -8.57 -7.50 -4.69
CA HIS A 144 -8.08 -8.75 -4.13
C HIS A 144 -6.90 -9.27 -4.94
N ILE A 145 -6.18 -10.26 -4.38
CA ILE A 145 -5.12 -10.97 -5.12
C ILE A 145 -5.74 -11.74 -6.28
N TYR A 146 -5.04 -11.64 -7.40
CA TYR A 146 -5.34 -12.41 -8.59
C TYR A 146 -4.28 -13.49 -8.79
#